data_a7194f32eeb4ac0a5f289ac68b63d6cc
#
_entry.id   a7194f32eeb4ac0a5f289ac68b63d6cc
#
_cell.length_a   1.000
_cell.length_b   1.000
_cell.length_c   1.000
_cell.angle_alpha   90.00
_cell.angle_beta   90.00
_cell.angle_gamma   90.00
#
_symmetry.space_group_name_H-M   'P 1'
#
loop_
_entity.id
_entity.type
_entity.pdbx_description
1 polymer ?
#
loop_
_entity_poly.entity_id
_entity_poly.type
_entity_poly.pdbx_seq_one_letter_code
_entity_poly.pdbx_strand_id
1 'polypeptide(L)' 'MSVFVYEAVRPSGERVSGTLDAAGRPEALRELARLGL' A
#
# COMPACT_ATOMS: atom_id res chain seq x y z
N MET A 1 3.86 14.51 6.58
CA MET A 1 3.64 13.16 6.07
C MET A 1 2.20 12.77 6.30
N SER A 2 1.65 11.96 5.43
CA SER A 2 0.25 11.58 5.48
C SER A 2 0.10 10.08 5.67
N VAL A 3 -0.96 9.69 6.37
CA VAL A 3 -1.30 8.28 6.53
C VAL A 3 -2.29 7.91 5.44
N PHE A 4 -1.99 6.82 4.73
CA PHE A 4 -2.86 6.29 3.69
C PHE A 4 -3.38 4.92 4.10
N VAL A 5 -4.67 4.71 3.88
CA VAL A 5 -5.29 3.40 4.07
C VAL A 5 -5.27 2.69 2.72
N TYR A 6 -4.86 1.43 2.73
CA TYR A 6 -4.80 0.67 1.48
C TYR A 6 -5.49 -0.68 1.63
N GLU A 7 -5.95 -1.19 0.50
CA GLU A 7 -6.44 -2.54 0.37
C GLU A 7 -5.83 -3.12 -0.90
N ALA A 8 -5.25 -4.31 -0.78
CA ALA A 8 -4.55 -4.94 -1.89
C ALA A 8 -4.87 -6.43 -1.93
N VAL A 9 -4.65 -7.05 -3.08
CA VAL A 9 -4.85 -8.48 -3.27
C VAL A 9 -3.52 -9.08 -3.69
N ARG A 10 -3.07 -10.10 -2.97
CA ARG A 10 -1.86 -10.83 -3.31
C ARG A 10 -2.10 -11.73 -4.52
N PRO A 11 -1.02 -12.16 -5.21
CA PRO A 11 -1.18 -13.10 -6.33
C PRO A 11 -1.93 -14.38 -5.96
N SER A 12 -1.88 -14.77 -4.69
CA SER A 12 -2.62 -15.93 -4.19
C SER A 12 -4.12 -15.69 -4.06
N GLY A 13 -4.57 -14.43 -4.21
CA GLY A 13 -5.96 -14.06 -4.02
C GLY A 13 -6.28 -13.59 -2.61
N GLU A 14 -5.32 -13.59 -1.72
CA GLU A 14 -5.52 -13.13 -0.35
C GLU A 14 -5.66 -11.60 -0.31
N ARG A 15 -6.65 -11.12 0.43
CA ARG A 15 -6.84 -9.69 0.65
C ARG A 15 -6.02 -9.22 1.83
N VAL A 16 -5.34 -8.10 1.63
CA VAL A 16 -4.52 -7.47 2.66
C VAL A 16 -4.94 -6.02 2.78
N SER A 17 -5.13 -5.55 3.99
CA SER A 17 -5.43 -4.15 4.24
C SER A 17 -4.55 -3.63 5.36
N GLY A 18 -4.30 -2.33 5.34
CA GLY A 18 -3.47 -1.71 6.37
C GLY A 18 -3.33 -0.23 6.15
N THR A 19 -2.37 0.35 6.84
CA THR A 19 -2.04 1.76 6.71
C THR A 19 -0.55 1.91 6.44
N LEU A 20 -0.20 3.00 5.76
CA LEU A 20 1.20 3.37 5.58
C LEU A 20 1.33 4.88 5.62
N ASP A 21 2.51 5.33 6.00
CA ASP A 21 2.83 6.74 6.09
C ASP A 21 3.72 7.10 4.90
N ALA A 22 3.34 8.12 4.15
CA ALA A 22 4.09 8.55 2.98
C ALA A 22 3.93 10.05 2.78
N ALA A 23 4.84 10.64 2.02
CA ALA A 23 4.83 12.08 1.75
C ALA A 23 3.63 12.48 0.89
N GLY A 24 3.19 11.60 -0.01
CA GLY A 24 2.08 11.84 -0.88
C GLY A 24 1.62 10.56 -1.55
N ARG A 25 0.58 10.67 -2.40
CA ARG A 25 0.00 9.51 -3.05
C ARG A 25 1.00 8.75 -3.95
N PRO A 26 1.82 9.42 -4.77
CA PRO A 26 2.79 8.69 -5.59
C PRO A 26 3.77 7.88 -4.75
N GLU A 27 4.22 8.43 -3.62
CA GLU A 27 5.12 7.74 -2.71
C GLU A 27 4.43 6.54 -2.07
N ALA A 28 3.16 6.68 -1.70
CA ALA A 28 2.39 5.59 -1.14
C ALA A 28 2.28 4.42 -2.14
N LEU A 29 2.00 4.73 -3.41
CA LEU A 29 1.88 3.72 -4.44
C LEU A 29 3.21 3.00 -4.68
N ARG A 30 4.33 3.73 -4.66
CA ARG A 30 5.66 3.13 -4.79
C ARG A 30 5.95 2.18 -3.63
N GLU A 31 5.56 2.57 -2.42
CA GLU A 31 5.76 1.74 -1.24
C GLU A 31 4.97 0.44 -1.35
N LEU A 32 3.72 0.51 -1.81
CA LEU A 32 2.90 -0.68 -2.01
C LEU A 32 3.53 -1.61 -3.05
N ALA A 33 4.06 -1.05 -4.12
CA ALA A 33 4.75 -1.84 -5.14
C ALA A 33 5.98 -2.52 -4.57
N ARG A 34 6.73 -1.84 -3.71
CA ARG A 34 7.91 -2.40 -3.05
C ARG A 34 7.54 -3.57 -2.16
N LEU A 35 6.37 -3.50 -1.53
CA LEU A 35 5.89 -4.57 -0.66
C LEU A 35 5.30 -5.75 -1.44
N GLY A 36 5.15 -5.62 -2.75
CA GLY A 36 4.59 -6.68 -3.57
C GLY A 36 3.08 -6.76 -3.55
N LEU A 37 2.44 -5.66 -3.21
CA LEU A 37 0.98 -5.61 -3.09
C LEU A 37 0.31 -4.94 -4.28
#